data_616ed45d000ae07b1295cdf959131a06
#
_entry.id   616ed45d000ae07b1295cdf959131a06
#
_cell.length_a   1.000
_cell.length_b   1.000
_cell.length_c   1.000
_cell.angle_alpha   90.00
_cell.angle_beta   90.00
_cell.angle_gamma   90.00
#
_symmetry.space_group_name_H-M   'P 1'
#
loop_
_entity.id
_entity.type
_entity.pdbx_description
1 polymer ?
#
loop_
_entity_poly.entity_id
_entity_poly.type
_entity_poly.pdbx_seq_one_letter_code
_entity_poly.pdbx_strand_id
1 'polypeptide(L)'
;MSSAFIDLGNGFWSVRGSFRVGGFFDVGTQCSLVRLANGNFVFLDSYTLPDAVHSDILKLTDSGARVKAVLNLHPFHTLHCEWMHEAFPNAQLHGTARHHEHLPHLPWADTRCEQDELAQQYSDDFSFSVPSGVPLVCSDDSVHFSSVLAFHRAS
;
A
#
# COMPACT_ATOMS: atom_id res chain seq x y z
N MET A 1 -4.90 -8.39 -18.11
CA MET A 1 -4.36 -7.04 -18.38
C MET A 1 -2.89 -7.04 -18.03
N SER A 2 -2.04 -6.40 -18.84
CA SER A 2 -0.63 -6.21 -18.46
C SER A 2 -0.56 -5.17 -17.35
N SER A 3 0.33 -5.38 -16.36
CA SER A 3 0.62 -4.37 -15.33
C SER A 3 1.16 -3.11 -16.00
N ALA A 4 0.70 -1.96 -15.55
CA ALA A 4 1.16 -0.67 -16.05
C ALA A 4 1.62 0.22 -14.89
N PHE A 5 2.75 0.88 -15.08
CA PHE A 5 3.24 1.93 -14.19
C PHE A 5 2.86 3.27 -14.81
N ILE A 6 1.91 3.96 -14.21
CA ILE A 6 1.25 5.15 -14.79
C ILE A 6 1.59 6.35 -13.90
N ASP A 7 2.26 7.34 -14.49
CA ASP A 7 2.47 8.64 -13.85
C ASP A 7 1.17 9.45 -13.93
N LEU A 8 0.60 9.79 -12.78
CA LEU A 8 -0.61 10.60 -12.64
C LEU A 8 -0.29 12.07 -12.38
N GLY A 9 1.00 12.43 -12.33
CA GLY A 9 1.46 13.76 -11.99
C GLY A 9 1.60 13.99 -10.48
N ASN A 10 2.12 15.14 -10.11
CA ASN A 10 2.27 15.60 -8.74
C ASN A 10 2.99 14.62 -7.79
N GLY A 11 3.85 13.75 -8.34
CA GLY A 11 4.54 12.73 -7.53
C GLY A 11 3.69 11.53 -7.16
N PHE A 12 2.65 11.24 -7.92
CA PHE A 12 1.77 10.09 -7.71
C PHE A 12 1.81 9.16 -8.91
N TRP A 13 2.13 7.88 -8.68
CA TRP A 13 2.12 6.82 -9.70
C TRP A 13 1.19 5.69 -9.28
N SER A 14 0.42 5.19 -10.22
CA SER A 14 -0.43 4.01 -10.05
C SER A 14 0.20 2.81 -10.73
N VAL A 15 0.26 1.69 -10.02
CA VAL A 15 0.60 0.38 -10.59
C VAL A 15 -0.67 -0.45 -10.66
N ARG A 16 -1.05 -0.83 -11.87
CA ARG A 16 -2.21 -1.70 -12.10
C ARG A 16 -1.77 -3.09 -12.50
N GLY A 17 -2.39 -4.08 -11.94
CA GLY A 17 -2.14 -5.48 -12.21
C GLY A 17 -3.40 -6.30 -12.31
N SER A 18 -3.22 -7.60 -12.55
CA SER A 18 -4.29 -8.58 -12.63
C SER A 18 -4.46 -9.28 -11.30
N PHE A 19 -5.71 -9.40 -10.86
CA PHE A 19 -6.10 -10.27 -9.77
C PHE A 19 -7.34 -11.07 -10.20
N ARG A 20 -7.22 -12.39 -10.27
CA ARG A 20 -8.28 -13.27 -10.76
C ARG A 20 -9.00 -13.99 -9.63
N VAL A 21 -10.30 -13.78 -9.56
CA VAL A 21 -11.19 -14.50 -8.65
C VAL A 21 -11.81 -15.70 -9.38
N GLY A 22 -11.75 -16.87 -8.76
CA GLY A 22 -12.29 -18.13 -9.35
C GLY A 22 -11.64 -18.53 -10.66
N GLY A 23 -10.46 -17.99 -11.00
CA GLY A 23 -9.73 -18.31 -12.22
C GLY A 23 -10.25 -17.66 -13.50
N PHE A 24 -11.46 -17.08 -13.49
CA PHE A 24 -12.14 -16.54 -14.69
C PHE A 24 -12.32 -15.02 -14.69
N PHE A 25 -12.54 -14.44 -13.53
CA PHE A 25 -12.83 -13.00 -13.44
C PHE A 25 -11.59 -12.25 -12.95
N ASP A 26 -11.05 -11.40 -13.82
CA ASP A 26 -9.98 -10.47 -13.46
C ASP A 26 -10.63 -9.19 -12.90
N VAL A 27 -10.58 -9.06 -11.58
CA VAL A 27 -11.09 -7.85 -10.87
C VAL A 27 -10.01 -6.78 -10.77
N GLY A 28 -8.80 -7.09 -11.22
CA GLY A 28 -7.64 -6.20 -11.12
C GLY A 28 -7.12 -6.08 -9.69
N THR A 29 -5.95 -5.53 -9.59
CA THR A 29 -5.35 -5.09 -8.32
C THR A 29 -4.53 -3.84 -8.59
N GLN A 30 -4.22 -3.10 -7.55
CA GLN A 30 -3.39 -1.91 -7.69
C GLN A 30 -2.61 -1.64 -6.40
N CYS A 31 -1.45 -1.01 -6.57
CA CYS A 31 -0.80 -0.24 -5.52
C CYS A 31 -0.42 1.12 -6.08
N SER A 32 -0.06 2.04 -5.21
CA SER A 32 0.41 3.36 -5.64
C SER A 32 1.76 3.65 -5.03
N LEU A 33 2.62 4.33 -5.80
CA LEU A 33 3.86 4.92 -5.30
C LEU A 33 3.67 6.42 -5.21
N VAL A 34 3.99 7.01 -4.06
CA VAL A 34 3.80 8.45 -3.83
C VAL A 34 5.10 9.06 -3.34
N ARG A 35 5.51 10.17 -3.97
CA ARG A 35 6.65 10.96 -3.54
C ARG A 35 6.19 11.99 -2.50
N LEU A 36 6.75 11.90 -1.32
CA LEU A 36 6.51 12.82 -0.22
C LEU A 36 7.17 14.20 -0.46
N ALA A 37 6.71 15.22 0.22
CA ALA A 37 7.26 16.57 0.16
C ALA A 37 8.77 16.64 0.47
N ASN A 38 9.26 15.75 1.34
CA ASN A 38 10.70 15.61 1.66
C ASN A 38 11.52 14.86 0.59
N GLY A 39 10.89 14.45 -0.51
CA GLY A 39 11.52 13.75 -1.63
C GLY A 39 11.68 12.24 -1.46
N ASN A 40 11.30 11.65 -0.33
CA ASN A 40 11.22 10.20 -0.15
C ASN A 40 9.93 9.65 -0.76
N PHE A 41 9.75 8.33 -0.70
CA PHE A 41 8.61 7.65 -1.30
C PHE A 41 7.93 6.72 -0.30
N VAL A 42 6.63 6.54 -0.47
CA VAL A 42 5.85 5.51 0.20
C VAL A 42 5.00 4.75 -0.81
N PHE A 43 4.74 3.48 -0.55
CA PHE A 43 3.72 2.72 -1.24
C PHE A 43 2.40 2.79 -0.47
N LEU A 44 1.31 2.89 -1.22
CA LEU A 44 -0.05 2.65 -0.71
C LEU A 44 -0.51 1.30 -1.25
N ASP A 45 -0.75 0.37 -0.35
CA ASP A 45 -0.97 -1.05 -0.54
C ASP A 45 0.22 -1.81 -1.18
N SER A 46 0.16 -3.13 -1.09
CA SER A 46 1.18 -4.06 -1.58
C SER A 46 0.75 -4.71 -2.88
N TYR A 47 1.71 -4.87 -3.80
CA TYR A 47 1.53 -5.64 -5.02
C TYR A 47 2.87 -6.22 -5.47
N THR A 48 2.88 -7.50 -5.89
CA THR A 48 4.07 -8.11 -6.51
C THR A 48 4.32 -7.47 -7.86
N LEU A 49 5.33 -6.62 -7.92
CA LEU A 49 5.63 -5.82 -9.10
C LEU A 49 6.22 -6.69 -10.22
N PRO A 50 5.77 -6.54 -11.47
CA PRO A 50 6.48 -7.10 -12.61
C PRO A 50 7.91 -6.54 -12.71
N ASP A 51 8.85 -7.33 -13.20
CA ASP A 51 10.28 -6.98 -13.25
C ASP A 51 10.55 -5.61 -13.89
N ALA A 52 9.87 -5.30 -15.00
CA ALA A 52 10.03 -4.01 -15.67
C ALA A 52 9.57 -2.84 -14.79
N VAL A 53 8.43 -2.98 -14.11
CA VAL A 53 7.88 -1.95 -13.21
C VAL A 53 8.79 -1.80 -11.98
N HIS A 54 9.24 -2.91 -11.40
CA HIS A 54 10.17 -2.91 -10.28
C HIS A 54 11.48 -2.19 -10.66
N SER A 55 12.05 -2.52 -11.83
CA SER A 55 13.25 -1.85 -12.35
C SER A 55 13.07 -0.34 -12.50
N ASP A 56 11.93 0.12 -13.03
CA ASP A 56 11.67 1.55 -13.19
C ASP A 56 11.47 2.26 -11.83
N ILE A 57 10.83 1.61 -10.89
CA ILE A 57 10.70 2.13 -9.51
C ILE A 57 12.07 2.21 -8.83
N LEU A 58 12.94 1.21 -8.97
CA LEU A 58 14.29 1.26 -8.41
C LEU A 58 15.09 2.44 -8.96
N LYS A 59 15.02 2.73 -10.27
CA LYS A 59 15.66 3.91 -10.88
C LYS A 59 15.14 5.22 -10.28
N LEU A 60 13.82 5.31 -10.06
CA LEU A 60 13.15 6.50 -9.52
C LEU A 60 13.50 6.74 -8.04
N THR A 61 13.73 5.66 -7.28
CA THR A 61 13.83 5.69 -5.83
C THR A 61 15.25 5.47 -5.29
N ASP A 62 16.26 5.68 -6.12
CA ASP A 62 17.67 5.45 -5.77
C ASP A 62 17.90 4.01 -5.27
N SER A 63 17.63 3.05 -6.16
CA SER A 63 17.69 1.61 -5.87
C SER A 63 16.87 1.19 -4.64
N GLY A 64 15.73 1.83 -4.41
CA GLY A 64 14.85 1.59 -3.28
C GLY A 64 15.23 2.32 -1.98
N ALA A 65 16.40 2.96 -1.91
CA ALA A 65 16.88 3.62 -0.69
C ALA A 65 15.95 4.76 -0.21
N ARG A 66 15.22 5.37 -1.15
CA ARG A 66 14.27 6.44 -0.86
C ARG A 66 12.85 5.94 -0.55
N VAL A 67 12.56 4.66 -0.67
CA VAL A 67 11.29 4.08 -0.23
C VAL A 67 11.33 3.92 1.28
N LYS A 68 10.49 4.65 2.01
CA LYS A 68 10.53 4.70 3.48
C LYS A 68 9.46 3.85 4.14
N ALA A 69 8.34 3.64 3.46
CA ALA A 69 7.26 2.82 4.01
C ALA A 69 6.40 2.17 2.93
N VAL A 70 5.73 1.10 3.33
CA VAL A 70 4.60 0.48 2.65
C VAL A 70 3.42 0.55 3.60
N LEU A 71 2.38 1.28 3.20
CA LEU A 71 1.16 1.51 3.99
C LEU A 71 0.06 0.61 3.44
N ASN A 72 -0.21 -0.51 4.11
CA ASN A 72 -1.25 -1.46 3.70
C ASN A 72 -2.59 -1.02 4.27
N LEU A 73 -3.34 -0.29 3.46
CA LEU A 73 -4.57 0.43 3.87
C LEU A 73 -5.81 -0.47 3.87
N HIS A 74 -5.84 -1.47 2.97
CA HIS A 74 -6.97 -2.38 2.87
C HIS A 74 -6.72 -3.66 3.67
N PRO A 75 -7.53 -3.97 4.71
CA PRO A 75 -7.25 -5.06 5.67
C PRO A 75 -7.10 -6.44 5.04
N PHE A 76 -7.70 -6.67 3.88
CA PHE A 76 -7.71 -7.98 3.21
C PHE A 76 -6.63 -8.11 2.11
N HIS A 77 -5.85 -7.05 1.83
CA HIS A 77 -4.77 -7.10 0.85
C HIS A 77 -3.46 -7.63 1.46
N THR A 78 -3.46 -8.88 1.88
CA THR A 78 -2.32 -9.53 2.58
C THR A 78 -1.37 -10.30 1.66
N LEU A 79 -1.83 -10.67 0.45
CA LEU A 79 -1.14 -11.60 -0.44
C LEU A 79 0.26 -11.16 -0.88
N HIS A 80 0.49 -9.86 -1.01
CA HIS A 80 1.71 -9.30 -1.60
C HIS A 80 2.65 -8.62 -0.59
N CYS A 81 2.29 -8.64 0.72
CA CYS A 81 3.05 -7.94 1.76
C CYS A 81 4.46 -8.50 1.94
N GLU A 82 4.62 -9.82 1.88
CA GLU A 82 5.91 -10.50 2.00
C GLU A 82 6.86 -10.10 0.86
N TRP A 83 6.36 -10.16 -0.38
CA TRP A 83 7.14 -9.74 -1.53
C TRP A 83 7.59 -8.27 -1.43
N MET A 84 6.70 -7.37 -0.99
CA MET A 84 7.05 -5.95 -0.82
C MET A 84 8.12 -5.74 0.24
N HIS A 85 8.05 -6.50 1.34
CA HIS A 85 9.10 -6.46 2.37
C HIS A 85 10.46 -6.94 1.83
N GLU A 86 10.47 -8.03 1.06
CA GLU A 86 11.70 -8.56 0.45
C GLU A 86 12.29 -7.61 -0.61
N ALA A 87 11.43 -7.00 -1.44
CA ALA A 87 11.85 -6.08 -2.50
C ALA A 87 12.34 -4.73 -1.97
N PHE A 88 11.80 -4.28 -0.83
CA PHE A 88 12.13 -2.99 -0.20
C PHE A 88 12.45 -3.18 1.30
N PRO A 89 13.54 -3.88 1.65
CA PRO A 89 13.81 -4.30 3.03
C PRO A 89 14.08 -3.15 4.00
N ASN A 90 14.39 -1.96 3.49
CA ASN A 90 14.62 -0.75 4.30
C ASN A 90 13.34 0.06 4.54
N ALA A 91 12.23 -0.30 3.90
CA ALA A 91 10.95 0.36 4.09
C ALA A 91 10.25 -0.18 5.34
N GLN A 92 9.69 0.72 6.16
CA GLN A 92 8.82 0.31 7.26
C GLN A 92 7.52 -0.28 6.71
N LEU A 93 7.12 -1.42 7.23
CA LEU A 93 5.91 -2.09 6.82
C LEU A 93 4.78 -1.75 7.80
N HIS A 94 3.83 -0.93 7.37
CA HIS A 94 2.63 -0.62 8.16
C HIS A 94 1.43 -1.41 7.63
N GLY A 95 0.65 -1.94 8.54
CA GLY A 95 -0.58 -2.67 8.24
C GLY A 95 -1.69 -2.30 9.20
N THR A 96 -2.90 -2.78 8.92
CA THR A 96 -4.01 -2.74 9.87
C THR A 96 -3.87 -3.86 10.90
N ALA A 97 -4.71 -3.88 11.95
CA ALA A 97 -4.72 -4.95 12.95
C ALA A 97 -4.78 -6.35 12.28
N ARG A 98 -5.57 -6.49 11.22
CA ARG A 98 -5.72 -7.77 10.51
C ARG A 98 -4.40 -8.23 9.83
N HIS A 99 -3.59 -7.32 9.31
CA HIS A 99 -2.28 -7.67 8.76
C HIS A 99 -1.36 -8.27 9.83
N HIS A 100 -1.31 -7.65 11.01
CA HIS A 100 -0.52 -8.14 12.15
C HIS A 100 -0.97 -9.54 12.60
N GLU A 101 -2.28 -9.80 12.60
CA GLU A 101 -2.85 -11.09 12.99
C GLU A 101 -2.59 -12.20 11.95
N HIS A 102 -2.72 -11.88 10.66
CA HIS A 102 -2.61 -12.86 9.58
C HIS A 102 -1.19 -13.13 9.10
N LEU A 103 -0.29 -12.15 9.25
CA LEU A 103 1.11 -12.23 8.84
C LEU A 103 2.04 -11.85 10.01
N PRO A 104 1.96 -12.54 11.17
CA PRO A 104 2.70 -12.16 12.37
C PRO A 104 4.22 -12.33 12.24
N HIS A 105 4.69 -13.02 11.21
CA HIS A 105 6.11 -13.23 10.91
C HIS A 105 6.77 -12.03 10.22
N LEU A 106 5.99 -11.09 9.66
CA LEU A 106 6.53 -9.90 9.04
C LEU A 106 6.87 -8.82 10.09
N PRO A 107 7.91 -8.01 9.86
CA PRO A 107 8.36 -6.99 10.80
C PRO A 107 7.48 -5.73 10.71
N TRP A 108 6.23 -5.85 11.12
CA TRP A 108 5.29 -4.75 11.15
C TRP A 108 5.76 -3.64 12.09
N ALA A 109 5.63 -2.40 11.65
CA ALA A 109 5.78 -1.25 12.54
C ALA A 109 4.67 -1.23 13.60
N ASP A 110 4.98 -0.72 14.79
CA ASP A 110 4.01 -0.67 15.91
C ASP A 110 2.76 0.17 15.56
N THR A 111 2.96 1.24 14.78
CA THR A 111 1.87 2.12 14.36
C THR A 111 1.10 1.49 13.20
N ARG A 112 -0.19 1.26 13.39
CA ARG A 112 -1.11 0.70 12.40
C ARG A 112 -1.73 1.76 11.52
N CYS A 113 -2.16 1.35 10.31
CA CYS A 113 -2.70 2.27 9.31
C CYS A 113 -4.00 2.96 9.73
N GLU A 114 -4.79 2.35 10.63
CA GLU A 114 -6.03 2.91 11.14
C GLU A 114 -5.86 3.84 12.35
N GLN A 115 -4.63 4.08 12.81
CA GLN A 115 -4.35 4.88 14.01
C GLN A 115 -4.05 6.34 13.65
N ASP A 116 -4.44 7.24 14.53
CA ASP A 116 -4.22 8.69 14.37
C ASP A 116 -2.73 9.05 14.33
N GLU A 117 -1.88 8.28 14.97
CA GLU A 117 -0.42 8.45 14.97
C GLU A 117 0.16 8.33 13.56
N LEU A 118 -0.32 7.38 12.74
CA LEU A 118 0.08 7.29 11.34
C LEU A 118 -0.39 8.51 10.55
N ALA A 119 -1.63 8.93 10.76
CA ALA A 119 -2.18 10.11 10.12
C ALA A 119 -1.36 11.38 10.44
N GLN A 120 -0.89 11.53 11.68
CA GLN A 120 -0.02 12.63 12.10
C GLN A 120 1.37 12.53 11.45
N GLN A 121 1.95 11.34 11.38
CA GLN A 121 3.29 11.11 10.79
C GLN A 121 3.36 11.54 9.32
N TYR A 122 2.28 11.41 8.57
CA TYR A 122 2.21 11.74 7.14
C TYR A 122 1.30 12.92 6.84
N SER A 123 0.99 13.77 7.83
CA SER A 123 0.02 14.87 7.70
C SER A 123 0.39 15.93 6.68
N ASP A 124 1.67 16.11 6.37
CA ASP A 124 2.14 17.05 5.34
C ASP A 124 1.74 16.60 3.92
N ASP A 125 1.66 15.29 3.69
CA ASP A 125 1.44 14.69 2.38
C ASP A 125 0.03 14.12 2.21
N PHE A 126 -0.55 13.61 3.29
CA PHE A 126 -1.85 12.90 3.26
C PHE A 126 -2.83 13.39 4.31
N SER A 127 -4.11 13.21 4.00
CA SER A 127 -5.17 13.06 5.00
C SER A 127 -5.65 11.63 4.98
N PHE A 128 -5.77 11.01 6.14
CA PHE A 128 -6.33 9.67 6.28
C PHE A 128 -7.72 9.73 6.91
N SER A 129 -8.58 8.79 6.53
CA SER A 129 -9.90 8.63 7.12
C SER A 129 -10.24 7.15 7.25
N VAL A 130 -10.70 6.77 8.42
CA VAL A 130 -11.28 5.45 8.66
C VAL A 130 -12.80 5.62 8.63
N PRO A 131 -13.53 4.90 7.77
CA PRO A 131 -14.98 5.01 7.70
C PRO A 131 -15.62 4.74 9.05
N SER A 132 -16.50 5.65 9.51
CA SER A 132 -17.23 5.50 10.74
C SER A 132 -18.57 4.80 10.51
N GLY A 133 -19.07 4.09 11.52
CA GLY A 133 -20.38 3.40 11.46
C GLY A 133 -20.36 2.02 10.82
N VAL A 134 -19.18 1.60 10.30
CA VAL A 134 -18.95 0.23 9.84
C VAL A 134 -17.62 -0.27 10.42
N PRO A 135 -17.50 -1.55 10.79
CA PRO A 135 -16.21 -2.08 11.25
C PRO A 135 -15.22 -2.08 10.08
N LEU A 136 -13.96 -1.71 10.36
CA LEU A 136 -12.87 -1.80 9.37
C LEU A 136 -12.64 -3.26 8.96
N VAL A 137 -12.77 -4.18 9.93
CA VAL A 137 -12.75 -5.63 9.71
C VAL A 137 -14.06 -6.19 10.25
N CYS A 138 -14.84 -6.83 9.37
CA CYS A 138 -16.05 -7.52 9.77
C CYS A 138 -15.73 -8.84 10.46
N SER A 139 -16.65 -9.32 11.32
CA SER A 139 -16.57 -10.68 11.89
C SER A 139 -16.71 -11.79 10.85
N ASP A 140 -17.31 -11.46 9.71
CA ASP A 140 -17.39 -12.31 8.53
C ASP A 140 -16.27 -11.94 7.55
N ASP A 141 -15.25 -12.78 7.45
CA ASP A 141 -14.09 -12.58 6.58
C ASP A 141 -14.43 -12.58 5.07
N SER A 142 -15.65 -12.92 4.70
CA SER A 142 -16.11 -12.80 3.30
C SER A 142 -16.53 -11.38 2.92
N VAL A 143 -16.68 -10.49 3.90
CA VAL A 143 -17.16 -9.11 3.70
C VAL A 143 -15.97 -8.14 3.66
N HIS A 144 -15.61 -7.70 2.46
CA HIS A 144 -14.41 -6.89 2.16
C HIS A 144 -14.80 -5.52 1.59
N PHE A 145 -15.38 -4.64 2.38
CA PHE A 145 -15.83 -3.34 1.84
C PHE A 145 -15.27 -2.11 2.57
N SER A 146 -14.47 -2.29 3.61
CA SER A 146 -13.91 -1.18 4.37
C SER A 146 -12.39 -1.10 4.19
N SER A 147 -11.89 0.11 4.08
CA SER A 147 -10.46 0.42 3.92
C SER A 147 -10.14 1.72 4.66
N VAL A 148 -8.89 1.89 5.04
CA VAL A 148 -8.37 3.22 5.38
C VAL A 148 -8.28 4.01 4.08
N LEU A 149 -8.88 5.20 4.05
CA LEU A 149 -8.85 6.07 2.88
C LEU A 149 -7.68 7.05 3.02
N ALA A 150 -6.85 7.16 1.99
CA ALA A 150 -5.77 8.13 1.89
C ALA A 150 -6.08 9.16 0.82
N PHE A 151 -6.03 10.42 1.17
CA PHE A 151 -6.16 11.54 0.25
C PHE A 151 -4.80 12.24 0.15
N HIS A 152 -4.21 12.23 -1.05
CA HIS A 152 -2.93 12.89 -1.31
C HIS A 152 -3.16 14.39 -1.54
N ARG A 153 -2.44 15.24 -0.78
CA ARG A 153 -2.72 16.69 -0.77
C ARG A 153 -2.24 17.42 -2.01
N ALA A 154 -1.25 16.87 -2.73
CA ALA A 154 -0.65 17.51 -3.90
C ALA A 154 -1.29 17.11 -5.23
N SER A 155 -2.14 16.06 -5.25
CA SER A 155 -2.81 15.59 -6.48
C SER A 155 -4.27 16.00 -6.58
#